data_98b39af99b87c2c9c118491156bfc0f7
#
_entry.id   98b39af99b87c2c9c118491156bfc0f7
#
_cell.length_a   1.000
_cell.length_b   1.000
_cell.length_c   1.000
_cell.angle_alpha   90.00
_cell.angle_beta   90.00
_cell.angle_gamma   90.00
#
_symmetry.space_group_name_H-M   'P 1'
#
loop_
_entity.id
_entity.type
_entity.pdbx_description
1 polymer ?
#
loop_
_entity_poly.entity_id
_entity_poly.type
_entity_poly.pdbx_seq_one_letter_code
_entity_poly.pdbx_strand_id
1 'polypeptide(L)'
;CYNIAFIILGTILSVTIAILLSEVKAKAAKFYQSFILLPHLISWVIISYLVFAFLSAESGFINNTILAALGKEGINWYSEAKYWPVIIVLVYLWQSTGYTSIVYYASVVGFDKGYYEAAELEGAGPWQKIRYITLPLLRPVIITMVMLSVGRIFYSDFGLFYQIPMNSGTIYSTTNVIDTYVYRGLLQQGNI
;
A
#
# COMPACT_ATOMS: atom_id res chain seq x y z
N CYS A 1 -8.29 11.86 -6.14
CA CYS A 1 -8.04 10.64 -6.94
C CYS A 1 -7.20 9.61 -6.19
N TYR A 2 -6.15 9.99 -5.41
CA TYR A 2 -5.28 9.04 -4.70
C TYR A 2 -6.03 8.07 -3.78
N ASN A 3 -6.93 8.59 -2.94
CA ASN A 3 -7.66 7.76 -1.97
C ASN A 3 -8.50 6.66 -2.63
N ILE A 4 -9.03 6.90 -3.82
CA ILE A 4 -9.75 5.86 -4.59
C ILE A 4 -8.78 4.75 -5.00
N ALA A 5 -7.60 5.11 -5.52
CA ALA A 5 -6.57 4.13 -5.86
C ALA A 5 -6.10 3.35 -4.63
N PHE A 6 -5.87 4.03 -3.50
CA PHE A 6 -5.48 3.41 -2.24
C PHE A 6 -6.53 2.41 -1.75
N ILE A 7 -7.81 2.78 -1.78
CA ILE A 7 -8.91 1.90 -1.35
C ILE A 7 -9.00 0.68 -2.26
N ILE A 8 -9.05 0.87 -3.58
CA ILE A 8 -9.23 -0.24 -4.52
C ILE A 8 -8.03 -1.18 -4.52
N LEU A 9 -6.83 -0.63 -4.80
CA LEU A 9 -5.62 -1.44 -4.92
C LEU A 9 -5.19 -2.01 -3.56
N GLY A 10 -5.32 -1.23 -2.48
CA GLY A 10 -5.02 -1.67 -1.12
C GLY A 10 -5.92 -2.82 -0.68
N THR A 11 -7.22 -2.74 -0.95
CA THR A 11 -8.15 -3.83 -0.62
C THR A 11 -7.83 -5.09 -1.42
N ILE A 12 -7.63 -4.98 -2.74
CA ILE A 12 -7.30 -6.14 -3.59
C ILE A 12 -6.01 -6.80 -3.11
N LEU A 13 -4.93 -6.03 -2.91
CA LEU A 13 -3.65 -6.56 -2.43
C LEU A 13 -3.76 -7.18 -1.05
N SER A 14 -4.42 -6.50 -0.10
CA SER A 14 -4.54 -7.00 1.27
C SER A 14 -5.35 -8.29 1.35
N VAL A 15 -6.46 -8.39 0.62
CA VAL A 15 -7.26 -9.62 0.53
C VAL A 15 -6.47 -10.75 -0.13
N THR A 16 -5.76 -10.44 -1.21
CA THR A 16 -4.91 -11.44 -1.89
C THR A 16 -3.84 -11.98 -0.95
N ILE A 17 -3.10 -11.10 -0.26
CA ILE A 17 -2.07 -11.51 0.71
C ILE A 17 -2.70 -12.32 1.86
N ALA A 18 -3.85 -11.92 2.38
CA ALA A 18 -4.54 -12.65 3.45
C ALA A 18 -4.92 -14.08 3.04
N ILE A 19 -5.43 -14.25 1.83
CA ILE A 19 -5.76 -15.57 1.27
C ILE A 19 -4.48 -16.40 1.08
N LEU A 20 -3.42 -15.83 0.49
CA LEU A 20 -2.16 -16.53 0.32
C LEU A 20 -1.54 -16.95 1.67
N LEU A 21 -1.65 -16.11 2.70
CA LEU A 21 -1.18 -16.44 4.04
C LEU A 21 -2.01 -17.55 4.69
N SER A 22 -3.29 -17.68 4.35
CA SER A 22 -4.15 -18.75 4.90
C SER A 22 -3.85 -20.13 4.30
N GLU A 23 -3.27 -20.19 3.10
CA GLU A 23 -2.88 -21.43 2.43
C GLU A 23 -1.54 -21.99 2.93
N VAL A 24 -0.73 -21.18 3.63
CA VAL A 24 0.57 -21.65 4.14
C VAL A 24 0.47 -22.18 5.56
N LYS A 25 1.43 -23.03 5.96
CA LYS A 25 1.50 -23.57 7.33
C LYS A 25 1.58 -22.44 8.36
N ALA A 26 0.88 -22.59 9.49
CA ALA A 26 0.77 -21.57 10.54
C ALA A 26 2.12 -20.96 11.00
N LYS A 27 3.19 -21.77 11.08
CA LYS A 27 4.54 -21.27 11.42
C LYS A 27 5.10 -20.33 10.35
N ALA A 28 4.92 -20.69 9.08
CA ALA A 28 5.36 -19.86 7.95
C ALA A 28 4.50 -18.59 7.83
N ALA A 29 3.19 -18.71 8.03
CA ALA A 29 2.29 -17.54 8.03
C ALA A 29 2.72 -16.49 9.06
N LYS A 30 3.05 -16.88 10.30
CA LYS A 30 3.57 -15.96 11.32
C LYS A 30 4.86 -15.27 10.91
N PHE A 31 5.78 -15.99 10.28
CA PHE A 31 7.03 -15.42 9.78
C PHE A 31 6.77 -14.39 8.69
N TYR A 32 5.97 -14.72 7.67
CA TYR A 32 5.61 -13.79 6.60
C TYR A 32 4.85 -12.57 7.11
N GLN A 33 3.91 -12.73 8.06
CA GLN A 33 3.22 -11.62 8.70
C GLN A 33 4.17 -10.62 9.33
N SER A 34 5.20 -11.10 10.05
CA SER A 34 6.20 -10.22 10.66
C SER A 34 6.94 -9.37 9.62
N PHE A 35 7.32 -9.97 8.49
CA PHE A 35 8.00 -9.24 7.41
C PHE A 35 7.09 -8.26 6.68
N ILE A 36 5.87 -8.66 6.39
CA ILE A 36 4.90 -7.81 5.68
C ILE A 36 4.45 -6.63 6.55
N LEU A 37 4.48 -6.79 7.88
CA LEU A 37 4.14 -5.72 8.82
C LEU A 37 5.27 -4.71 9.02
N LEU A 38 6.53 -5.09 8.79
CA LEU A 38 7.70 -4.22 9.01
C LEU A 38 7.57 -2.82 8.38
N PRO A 39 7.19 -2.66 7.10
CA PRO A 39 7.06 -1.33 6.49
C PRO A 39 6.07 -0.42 7.22
N HIS A 40 5.01 -0.98 7.78
CA HIS A 40 4.01 -0.22 8.51
C HIS A 40 4.53 0.40 9.82
N LEU A 41 5.53 -0.21 10.42
CA LEU A 41 6.15 0.28 11.67
C LEU A 41 7.20 1.37 11.43
N ILE A 42 7.59 1.59 10.17
CA ILE A 42 8.60 2.58 9.80
C ILE A 42 7.92 3.95 9.62
N SER A 43 8.51 5.01 10.17
CA SER A 43 8.00 6.37 9.99
C SER A 43 8.14 6.86 8.55
N TRP A 44 7.24 7.75 8.10
CA TRP A 44 7.30 8.37 6.77
C TRP A 44 8.62 9.10 6.50
N VAL A 45 9.27 9.63 7.54
CA VAL A 45 10.57 10.29 7.42
C VAL A 45 11.64 9.29 6.99
N ILE A 46 11.71 8.13 7.62
CA ILE A 46 12.68 7.09 7.25
C ILE A 46 12.37 6.55 5.84
N ILE A 47 11.08 6.33 5.54
CA ILE A 47 10.66 5.88 4.21
C ILE A 47 11.05 6.91 3.15
N SER A 48 10.95 8.21 3.43
CA SER A 48 11.35 9.24 2.46
C SER A 48 12.82 9.17 2.09
N TYR A 49 13.71 8.95 3.05
CA TYR A 49 15.14 8.75 2.77
C TYR A 49 15.40 7.45 2.00
N LEU A 50 14.65 6.40 2.29
CA LEU A 50 14.75 5.15 1.53
C LEU A 50 14.31 5.38 0.07
N VAL A 51 13.18 6.04 -0.15
CA VAL A 51 12.71 6.40 -1.50
C VAL A 51 13.73 7.29 -2.21
N PHE A 52 14.31 8.25 -1.50
CA PHE A 52 15.37 9.11 -2.05
C PHE A 52 16.60 8.30 -2.47
N ALA A 53 17.04 7.34 -1.67
CA ALA A 53 18.15 6.46 -2.03
C ALA A 53 17.88 5.64 -3.31
N PHE A 54 16.62 5.32 -3.60
CA PHE A 54 16.25 4.68 -4.86
C PHE A 54 16.13 5.64 -6.03
N LEU A 55 15.62 6.86 -5.81
CA LEU A 55 15.20 7.81 -6.84
C LEU A 55 16.13 9.02 -7.02
N SER A 56 17.23 9.14 -6.26
CA SER A 56 18.20 10.24 -6.43
C SER A 56 18.70 10.28 -7.87
N ALA A 57 18.80 11.49 -8.44
CA ALA A 57 19.27 11.66 -9.82
C ALA A 57 20.72 11.22 -9.99
N GLU A 58 21.58 11.54 -9.01
CA GLU A 58 23.03 11.30 -9.10
C GLU A 58 23.44 9.92 -8.57
N SER A 59 22.87 9.49 -7.43
CA SER A 59 23.28 8.28 -6.71
C SER A 59 22.18 7.22 -6.60
N GLY A 60 20.99 7.46 -7.17
CA GLY A 60 19.84 6.58 -7.00
C GLY A 60 20.03 5.20 -7.64
N PHE A 61 19.62 4.18 -6.90
CA PHE A 61 19.72 2.78 -7.35
C PHE A 61 19.03 2.53 -8.69
N ILE A 62 17.85 3.16 -8.92
CA ILE A 62 17.10 2.96 -10.15
C ILE A 62 17.86 3.53 -11.35
N ASN A 63 18.42 4.74 -11.23
CA ASN A 63 19.18 5.37 -12.31
C ASN A 63 20.49 4.61 -12.60
N ASN A 64 21.27 4.33 -11.56
CA ASN A 64 22.63 3.81 -11.72
C ASN A 64 22.70 2.29 -11.94
N THR A 65 21.64 1.56 -11.56
CA THR A 65 21.63 0.09 -11.73
C THR A 65 20.62 -0.32 -12.79
N ILE A 66 19.35 0.08 -12.66
CA ILE A 66 18.29 -0.44 -13.54
C ILE A 66 18.32 0.28 -14.90
N LEU A 67 18.29 1.62 -14.91
CA LEU A 67 18.27 2.38 -16.18
C LEU A 67 19.60 2.26 -16.90
N ALA A 68 20.72 2.29 -16.20
CA ALA A 68 22.04 2.07 -16.77
C ALA A 68 22.17 0.69 -17.42
N ALA A 69 21.69 -0.38 -16.77
CA ALA A 69 21.67 -1.72 -17.34
C ALA A 69 20.77 -1.84 -18.58
N LEU A 70 19.73 -1.02 -18.69
CA LEU A 70 18.83 -0.94 -19.85
C LEU A 70 19.33 0.03 -20.92
N GLY A 71 20.51 0.67 -20.75
CA GLY A 71 21.08 1.66 -21.68
C GLY A 71 20.26 2.93 -21.78
N LYS A 72 19.47 3.28 -20.75
CA LYS A 72 18.66 4.49 -20.70
C LYS A 72 19.33 5.58 -19.86
N GLU A 73 19.09 6.83 -20.25
CA GLU A 73 19.54 7.99 -19.49
C GLU A 73 18.87 8.05 -18.10
N GLY A 74 19.59 8.59 -17.12
CA GLY A 74 19.08 8.81 -15.78
C GLY A 74 17.94 9.82 -15.76
N ILE A 75 16.94 9.60 -14.92
CA ILE A 75 15.77 10.47 -14.77
C ILE A 75 15.93 11.30 -13.50
N ASN A 76 15.67 12.59 -13.58
CA ASN A 76 15.53 13.43 -12.38
C ASN A 76 14.11 13.32 -11.82
N TRP A 77 13.88 12.27 -11.04
CA TRP A 77 12.56 11.91 -10.50
C TRP A 77 11.90 13.04 -9.71
N TYR A 78 12.68 13.82 -8.95
CA TYR A 78 12.18 14.92 -8.11
C TYR A 78 11.91 16.23 -8.91
N SER A 79 12.15 16.22 -10.21
CA SER A 79 11.77 17.31 -11.13
C SER A 79 10.64 16.91 -12.09
N GLU A 80 10.31 15.62 -12.20
CA GLU A 80 9.37 15.05 -13.16
C GLU A 80 8.05 14.65 -12.49
N ALA A 81 7.11 15.58 -12.37
CA ALA A 81 5.84 15.39 -11.68
C ALA A 81 4.99 14.20 -12.20
N LYS A 82 5.13 13.83 -13.48
CA LYS A 82 4.33 12.77 -14.13
C LYS A 82 4.47 11.38 -13.50
N TYR A 83 5.60 11.08 -12.88
CA TYR A 83 5.85 9.77 -12.26
C TYR A 83 5.31 9.67 -10.83
N TRP A 84 5.11 10.80 -10.17
CA TRP A 84 4.78 10.84 -8.75
C TRP A 84 3.45 10.20 -8.36
N PRO A 85 2.38 10.28 -9.17
CA PRO A 85 1.15 9.56 -8.84
C PRO A 85 1.37 8.06 -8.65
N VAL A 86 2.19 7.44 -9.50
CA VAL A 86 2.50 6.01 -9.38
C VAL A 86 3.41 5.74 -8.19
N ILE A 87 4.45 6.55 -7.99
CA ILE A 87 5.39 6.42 -6.87
C ILE A 87 4.66 6.50 -5.53
N ILE A 88 3.79 7.50 -5.35
CA ILE A 88 2.99 7.68 -4.12
C ILE A 88 2.08 6.48 -3.86
N VAL A 89 1.40 5.99 -4.89
CA VAL A 89 0.54 4.82 -4.77
C VAL A 89 1.35 3.58 -4.37
N LEU A 90 2.48 3.32 -5.02
CA LEU A 90 3.33 2.17 -4.71
C LEU A 90 3.89 2.23 -3.28
N VAL A 91 4.40 3.38 -2.86
CA VAL A 91 4.95 3.57 -1.52
C VAL A 91 3.87 3.40 -0.45
N TYR A 92 2.68 3.97 -0.67
CA TYR A 92 1.53 3.79 0.22
C TYR A 92 1.12 2.32 0.33
N LEU A 93 0.96 1.63 -0.80
CA LEU A 93 0.57 0.22 -0.82
C LEU A 93 1.60 -0.65 -0.09
N TRP A 94 2.89 -0.43 -0.35
CA TRP A 94 3.95 -1.16 0.33
C TRP A 94 3.91 -0.97 1.84
N GLN A 95 3.67 0.26 2.30
CA GLN A 95 3.66 0.59 3.74
C GLN A 95 2.38 0.11 4.44
N SER A 96 1.21 0.23 3.80
CA SER A 96 -0.09 0.03 4.46
C SER A 96 -0.68 -1.37 4.30
N THR A 97 -0.39 -2.06 3.19
CA THR A 97 -1.03 -3.34 2.83
C THR A 97 -0.75 -4.44 3.86
N GLY A 98 0.46 -4.44 4.46
CA GLY A 98 0.83 -5.43 5.46
C GLY A 98 -0.10 -5.44 6.67
N TYR A 99 -0.36 -4.29 7.24
CA TYR A 99 -1.28 -4.14 8.37
C TYR A 99 -2.71 -4.55 8.01
N THR A 100 -3.22 -4.06 6.87
CA THR A 100 -4.58 -4.35 6.43
C THR A 100 -4.77 -5.83 6.09
N SER A 101 -3.75 -6.49 5.54
CA SER A 101 -3.82 -7.92 5.23
C SER A 101 -3.96 -8.81 6.47
N ILE A 102 -3.40 -8.40 7.62
CA ILE A 102 -3.54 -9.14 8.88
C ILE A 102 -5.00 -9.13 9.36
N VAL A 103 -5.72 -8.03 9.18
CA VAL A 103 -7.15 -7.95 9.56
C VAL A 103 -7.98 -8.96 8.75
N TYR A 104 -7.76 -9.02 7.43
CA TYR A 104 -8.44 -9.99 6.57
C TYR A 104 -8.00 -11.43 6.88
N TYR A 105 -6.71 -11.66 7.11
CA TYR A 105 -6.19 -12.97 7.48
C TYR A 105 -6.80 -13.49 8.78
N ALA A 106 -6.92 -12.65 9.81
CA ALA A 106 -7.54 -13.03 11.07
C ALA A 106 -9.01 -13.47 10.87
N SER A 107 -9.71 -12.80 9.95
CA SER A 107 -11.08 -13.18 9.59
C SER A 107 -11.14 -14.54 8.89
N VAL A 108 -10.23 -14.79 7.92
CA VAL A 108 -10.17 -16.07 7.18
C VAL A 108 -9.88 -17.24 8.12
N VAL A 109 -8.92 -17.06 9.02
CA VAL A 109 -8.56 -18.13 10.01
C VAL A 109 -9.70 -18.41 11.00
N GLY A 110 -10.57 -17.43 11.23
CA GLY A 110 -11.74 -17.55 12.09
C GLY A 110 -12.94 -18.27 11.45
N PHE A 111 -12.91 -18.58 10.18
CA PHE A 111 -14.01 -19.26 9.51
C PHE A 111 -14.10 -20.73 9.95
N ASP A 112 -15.34 -21.27 9.96
CA ASP A 112 -15.58 -22.66 10.29
C ASP A 112 -14.93 -23.58 9.24
N LYS A 113 -14.08 -24.49 9.71
CA LYS A 113 -13.39 -25.46 8.86
C LYS A 113 -14.34 -26.45 8.20
N GLY A 114 -15.52 -26.69 8.79
CA GLY A 114 -16.52 -27.59 8.22
C GLY A 114 -16.92 -27.25 6.81
N TYR A 115 -16.95 -25.94 6.43
CA TYR A 115 -17.22 -25.53 5.04
C TYR A 115 -16.13 -26.01 4.09
N TYR A 116 -14.88 -25.99 4.50
CA TYR A 116 -13.74 -26.40 3.66
C TYR A 116 -13.65 -27.92 3.56
N GLU A 117 -13.90 -28.63 4.67
CA GLU A 117 -13.91 -30.09 4.72
C GLU A 117 -15.04 -30.67 3.86
N ALA A 118 -16.26 -30.11 3.96
CA ALA A 118 -17.36 -30.52 3.10
C ALA A 118 -17.05 -30.31 1.61
N ALA A 119 -16.48 -29.16 1.25
CA ALA A 119 -16.09 -28.88 -0.13
C ALA A 119 -14.97 -29.83 -0.63
N GLU A 120 -14.05 -30.25 0.22
CA GLU A 120 -13.01 -31.25 -0.11
C GLU A 120 -13.62 -32.62 -0.40
N LEU A 121 -14.61 -33.04 0.39
CA LEU A 121 -15.31 -34.30 0.15
C LEU A 121 -16.07 -34.30 -1.18
N GLU A 122 -16.54 -33.13 -1.63
CA GLU A 122 -17.17 -32.94 -2.93
C GLU A 122 -16.16 -32.76 -4.08
N GLY A 123 -14.84 -32.81 -3.80
CA GLY A 123 -13.77 -32.69 -4.80
C GLY A 123 -13.45 -31.26 -5.23
N ALA A 124 -13.83 -30.25 -4.44
CA ALA A 124 -13.52 -28.86 -4.76
C ALA A 124 -12.03 -28.56 -4.69
N GLY A 125 -11.48 -28.03 -5.76
CA GLY A 125 -10.09 -27.56 -5.81
C GLY A 125 -9.86 -26.27 -5.00
N PRO A 126 -8.57 -25.90 -4.72
CA PRO A 126 -8.23 -24.71 -3.92
C PRO A 126 -8.87 -23.43 -4.44
N TRP A 127 -8.85 -23.21 -5.76
CA TRP A 127 -9.44 -22.03 -6.39
C TRP A 127 -10.96 -21.96 -6.20
N GLN A 128 -11.64 -23.11 -6.25
CA GLN A 128 -13.09 -23.18 -6.01
C GLN A 128 -13.42 -22.83 -4.55
N LYS A 129 -12.64 -23.34 -3.59
CA LYS A 129 -12.78 -22.97 -2.17
C LYS A 129 -12.58 -21.47 -1.95
N ILE A 130 -11.56 -20.86 -2.55
CA ILE A 130 -11.33 -19.42 -2.47
C ILE A 130 -12.53 -18.64 -3.03
N ARG A 131 -12.98 -18.98 -4.23
CA ARG A 131 -14.00 -18.23 -4.95
C ARG A 131 -15.40 -18.38 -4.34
N TYR A 132 -15.76 -19.58 -3.89
CA TYR A 132 -17.13 -19.90 -3.49
C TYR A 132 -17.32 -19.97 -1.97
N ILE A 133 -16.25 -20.04 -1.18
CA ILE A 133 -16.32 -20.08 0.28
C ILE A 133 -15.61 -18.86 0.87
N THR A 134 -14.30 -18.73 0.68
CA THR A 134 -13.48 -17.71 1.35
C THR A 134 -13.90 -16.29 0.98
N LEU A 135 -14.02 -15.97 -0.31
CA LEU A 135 -14.38 -14.61 -0.75
C LEU A 135 -15.80 -14.21 -0.34
N PRO A 136 -16.85 -15.05 -0.48
CA PRO A 136 -18.17 -14.73 0.03
C PRO A 136 -18.22 -14.51 1.54
N LEU A 137 -17.53 -15.32 2.33
CA LEU A 137 -17.45 -15.17 3.78
C LEU A 137 -16.65 -13.91 4.20
N LEU A 138 -15.64 -13.51 3.42
CA LEU A 138 -14.90 -12.26 3.63
C LEU A 138 -15.69 -11.00 3.25
N ARG A 139 -16.70 -11.11 2.43
CA ARG A 139 -17.45 -9.95 1.88
C ARG A 139 -17.93 -8.96 2.96
N PRO A 140 -18.51 -9.36 4.09
CA PRO A 140 -18.92 -8.40 5.13
C PRO A 140 -17.72 -7.62 5.69
N VAL A 141 -16.58 -8.28 5.91
CA VAL A 141 -15.36 -7.64 6.43
C VAL A 141 -14.79 -6.67 5.39
N ILE A 142 -14.75 -7.06 4.12
CA ILE A 142 -14.31 -6.19 3.03
C ILE A 142 -15.18 -4.93 2.97
N ILE A 143 -16.50 -5.09 3.01
CA ILE A 143 -17.43 -3.95 2.99
C ILE A 143 -17.18 -3.03 4.18
N THR A 144 -17.03 -3.57 5.38
CA THR A 144 -16.77 -2.78 6.59
C THR A 144 -15.46 -2.00 6.47
N MET A 145 -14.37 -2.63 6.03
CA MET A 145 -13.06 -1.98 5.88
C MET A 145 -13.09 -0.90 4.77
N VAL A 146 -13.77 -1.16 3.67
CA VAL A 146 -13.95 -0.18 2.58
C VAL A 146 -14.79 1.00 3.08
N MET A 147 -15.87 0.78 3.81
CA MET A 147 -16.70 1.86 4.38
C MET A 147 -15.93 2.73 5.36
N LEU A 148 -15.09 2.14 6.22
CA LEU A 148 -14.19 2.89 7.10
C LEU A 148 -13.19 3.74 6.30
N SER A 149 -12.67 3.22 5.21
CA SER A 149 -11.75 3.93 4.33
C SER A 149 -12.45 5.06 3.55
N VAL A 150 -13.68 4.84 3.10
CA VAL A 150 -14.51 5.87 2.46
C VAL A 150 -14.84 7.00 3.43
N GLY A 151 -15.09 6.70 4.70
CA GLY A 151 -15.29 7.73 5.74
C GLY A 151 -14.09 8.68 5.89
N ARG A 152 -12.91 8.26 5.46
CA ARG A 152 -11.65 9.04 5.48
C ARG A 152 -11.23 9.56 4.10
N ILE A 153 -12.08 9.49 3.09
CA ILE A 153 -11.70 9.77 1.69
C ILE A 153 -11.18 11.21 1.45
N PHE A 154 -11.64 12.16 2.27
CA PHE A 154 -11.20 13.56 2.21
C PHE A 154 -9.96 13.85 3.06
N TYR A 155 -9.56 12.90 3.90
CA TYR A 155 -8.35 13.01 4.70
C TYR A 155 -7.14 12.57 3.86
N SER A 156 -6.07 13.36 3.89
CA SER A 156 -4.81 13.00 3.24
C SER A 156 -3.76 12.67 4.30
N ASP A 157 -2.93 11.66 4.03
CA ASP A 157 -1.80 11.38 4.90
C ASP A 157 -0.71 12.43 4.69
N PHE A 158 -0.62 13.38 5.62
CA PHE A 158 0.38 14.45 5.58
C PHE A 158 1.82 13.88 5.47
N GLY A 159 2.13 12.82 6.22
CA GLY A 159 3.44 12.19 6.19
C GLY A 159 3.82 11.69 4.80
N LEU A 160 2.90 11.00 4.15
CA LEU A 160 3.11 10.49 2.79
C LEU A 160 3.34 11.63 1.78
N PHE A 161 2.44 12.62 1.74
CA PHE A 161 2.45 13.66 0.70
C PHE A 161 3.44 14.80 0.96
N TYR A 162 3.96 14.94 2.19
CA TYR A 162 4.96 15.95 2.53
C TYR A 162 6.38 15.37 2.54
N GLN A 163 6.56 14.24 3.23
CA GLN A 163 7.91 13.67 3.43
C GLN A 163 8.44 12.95 2.18
N ILE A 164 7.63 12.11 1.53
CA ILE A 164 8.11 11.30 0.41
C ILE A 164 8.58 12.17 -0.77
N PRO A 165 7.85 13.24 -1.18
CA PRO A 165 8.30 14.18 -2.19
C PRO A 165 9.41 15.13 -1.73
N MET A 166 9.88 15.03 -0.47
CA MET A 166 10.84 15.94 0.16
C MET A 166 10.46 17.43 0.00
N ASN A 167 9.17 17.71 0.01
CA ASN A 167 8.62 19.04 -0.18
C ASN A 167 9.16 19.78 -1.44
N SER A 168 9.47 19.02 -2.51
CA SER A 168 9.99 19.59 -3.75
C SER A 168 8.92 20.38 -4.50
N GLY A 169 9.16 21.69 -4.70
CA GLY A 169 8.22 22.59 -5.38
C GLY A 169 7.92 22.21 -6.83
N THR A 170 8.87 21.59 -7.52
CA THR A 170 8.77 21.19 -8.94
C THR A 170 7.68 20.15 -9.21
N ILE A 171 7.31 19.36 -8.20
CA ILE A 171 6.35 18.26 -8.32
C ILE A 171 5.03 18.52 -7.59
N TYR A 172 4.80 19.74 -7.09
CA TYR A 172 3.55 20.09 -6.39
C TYR A 172 2.30 19.88 -7.23
N SER A 173 2.39 19.99 -8.57
CA SER A 173 1.25 19.74 -9.46
C SER A 173 0.57 18.39 -9.24
N THR A 174 1.30 17.40 -8.75
CA THR A 174 0.80 16.03 -8.52
C THR A 174 0.86 15.59 -7.06
N THR A 175 1.66 16.22 -6.21
CA THR A 175 1.86 15.83 -4.80
C THR A 175 1.19 16.77 -3.81
N ASN A 176 0.64 17.92 -4.27
CA ASN A 176 -0.02 18.86 -3.39
C ASN A 176 -1.44 18.39 -3.06
N VAL A 177 -1.71 18.18 -1.78
CA VAL A 177 -3.02 17.85 -1.23
C VAL A 177 -3.46 18.93 -0.24
N ILE A 178 -4.73 18.95 0.14
CA ILE A 178 -5.30 20.00 1.00
C ILE A 178 -4.45 20.19 2.26
N ASP A 179 -4.10 19.11 2.95
CA ASP A 179 -3.34 19.15 4.20
C ASP A 179 -1.95 19.78 4.01
N THR A 180 -1.23 19.42 2.95
CA THR A 180 0.08 20.00 2.65
C THR A 180 -0.01 21.44 2.13
N TYR A 181 -1.09 21.79 1.42
CA TYR A 181 -1.34 23.14 0.96
C TYR A 181 -1.58 24.10 2.12
N VAL A 182 -2.48 23.71 3.04
CA VAL A 182 -2.77 24.49 4.26
C VAL A 182 -1.52 24.66 5.11
N TYR A 183 -0.78 23.60 5.35
CA TYR A 183 0.47 23.64 6.13
C TYR A 183 1.50 24.62 5.54
N ARG A 184 1.72 24.57 4.22
CA ARG A 184 2.63 25.53 3.56
C ARG A 184 2.11 26.95 3.60
N GLY A 185 0.81 27.17 3.43
CA GLY A 185 0.20 28.48 3.56
C GLY A 185 0.43 29.10 4.92
N LEU A 186 0.25 28.32 5.99
CA LEU A 186 0.49 28.77 7.37
C LEU A 186 1.97 29.11 7.63
N LEU A 187 2.90 28.29 7.13
CA LEU A 187 4.33 28.52 7.36
C LEU A 187 4.91 29.65 6.51
N GLN A 188 4.46 29.80 5.27
CA GLN A 188 5.05 30.75 4.31
C GLN A 188 4.38 32.11 4.32
N GLN A 189 3.10 32.20 4.62
CA GLN A 189 2.34 33.44 4.55
C GLN A 189 2.14 34.13 5.90
N GLY A 190 2.34 33.40 7.02
CA GLY A 190 2.22 33.95 8.36
C GLY A 190 0.83 34.55 8.69
N ASN A 191 -0.13 34.36 7.82
CA ASN A 191 -1.50 34.84 7.97
C ASN A 191 -2.33 33.75 8.65
N ILE A 192 -2.53 33.93 9.96
CA ILE A 192 -3.60 33.32 10.73
C ILE A 192 -4.78 34.27 10.69
#